data_1187776524f89701f5752aa0af0e00bb
#
_entry.id   1187776524f89701f5752aa0af0e00bb
#
_cell.length_a   1.000
_cell.length_b   1.000
_cell.length_c   1.000
_cell.angle_alpha   90.00
_cell.angle_beta   90.00
_cell.angle_gamma   90.00
#
_symmetry.space_group_name_H-M   'P 1'
#
loop_
_entity.id
_entity.type
_entity.pdbx_description
1 polymer ?
#
loop_
_entity_poly.entity_id
_entity_poly.type
_entity_poly.pdbx_seq_one_letter_code
_entity_poly.pdbx_strand_id
1 'polypeptide(L)'
;MTAAKVSTTFAAVMSGERQGARPLPADFKEHDWAAIVQRLPDRIEAAAAFHPPPGVTRHDAIADLEASGIRMGNALDRVTPERGAGYGISNPIVGEINVYQIGEWATAHVIRHNRQAKRILEGV
;
A
#
# COMPACT_ATOMS: atom_id res chain seq x y z
N MET A 1 2.86 12.06 6.11
CA MET A 1 3.71 11.49 5.05
C MET A 1 3.05 11.74 3.71
N THR A 2 3.80 12.19 2.72
CA THR A 2 3.26 12.41 1.37
C THR A 2 3.03 11.07 0.67
N ALA A 3 2.13 11.04 -0.33
CA ALA A 3 1.92 9.88 -1.19
C ALA A 3 3.25 9.36 -1.79
N ALA A 4 4.16 10.28 -2.13
CA ALA A 4 5.49 9.94 -2.61
C ALA A 4 6.32 9.12 -1.61
N LYS A 5 6.26 9.43 -0.32
CA LYS A 5 6.99 8.66 0.72
C LYS A 5 6.39 7.27 0.89
N VAL A 6 5.07 7.15 0.92
CA VAL A 6 4.40 5.86 1.02
C VAL A 6 4.74 5.00 -0.17
N SER A 7 4.58 5.51 -1.39
CA SER A 7 4.88 4.75 -2.61
C SER A 7 6.35 4.37 -2.72
N THR A 8 7.27 5.23 -2.29
CA THR A 8 8.71 4.92 -2.27
C THR A 8 9.00 3.77 -1.31
N THR A 9 8.41 3.78 -0.13
CA THR A 9 8.59 2.70 0.85
C THR A 9 8.03 1.38 0.31
N PHE A 10 6.81 1.38 -0.22
CA PHE A 10 6.23 0.18 -0.82
C PHE A 10 7.04 -0.33 -2.02
N ALA A 11 7.45 0.56 -2.91
CA ALA A 11 8.28 0.21 -4.05
C ALA A 11 9.60 -0.44 -3.61
N ALA A 12 10.27 0.12 -2.62
CA ALA A 12 11.52 -0.42 -2.10
C ALA A 12 11.35 -1.79 -1.43
N VAL A 13 10.25 -2.01 -0.73
CA VAL A 13 9.92 -3.33 -0.15
C VAL A 13 9.64 -4.35 -1.25
N MET A 14 8.85 -3.99 -2.25
CA MET A 14 8.48 -4.89 -3.33
C MET A 14 9.65 -5.26 -4.23
N SER A 15 10.52 -4.30 -4.55
CA SER A 15 11.71 -4.53 -5.39
C SER A 15 12.84 -5.24 -4.66
N GLY A 16 12.83 -5.27 -3.33
CA GLY A 16 13.88 -5.83 -2.51
C GLY A 16 15.05 -4.89 -2.22
N GLU A 17 14.95 -3.64 -2.63
CA GLU A 17 15.98 -2.63 -2.36
C GLU A 17 16.04 -2.24 -0.88
N ARG A 18 14.95 -2.46 -0.15
CA ARG A 18 14.87 -2.21 1.29
C ARG A 18 14.65 -3.51 2.04
N GLN A 19 15.38 -3.70 3.14
CA GLN A 19 15.16 -4.81 4.06
C GLN A 19 13.83 -4.61 4.82
N GLY A 20 12.75 -4.99 4.20
CA GLY A 20 11.43 -4.96 4.83
C GLY A 20 10.69 -6.28 4.63
N ALA A 21 10.93 -6.93 3.49
CA ALA A 21 10.41 -8.24 3.22
C ALA A 21 11.40 -9.32 3.67
N ARG A 22 10.90 -10.33 4.35
CA ARG A 22 11.66 -11.50 4.82
C ARG A 22 11.07 -12.77 4.24
N PRO A 23 11.84 -13.88 4.18
CA PRO A 23 11.30 -15.18 3.80
C PRO A 23 10.09 -15.54 4.64
N LEU A 24 9.03 -16.00 3.99
CA LEU A 24 7.83 -16.48 4.66
C LEU A 24 8.04 -17.90 5.22
N PRO A 25 7.34 -18.26 6.32
CA PRO A 25 7.35 -19.64 6.82
C PRO A 25 6.87 -20.62 5.74
N ALA A 26 7.36 -21.87 5.81
CA ALA A 26 6.99 -22.91 4.85
C ALA A 26 5.49 -23.26 4.87
N ASP A 27 4.81 -23.01 5.99
CA ASP A 27 3.39 -23.23 6.20
C ASP A 27 2.53 -21.98 5.92
N PHE A 28 3.13 -20.92 5.39
CA PHE A 28 2.41 -19.69 5.04
C PHE A 28 1.32 -19.98 4.02
N LYS A 29 0.13 -19.45 4.28
CA LYS A 29 -0.99 -19.45 3.34
C LYS A 29 -1.48 -18.01 3.15
N GLU A 30 -1.79 -17.66 1.91
CA GLU A 30 -2.38 -16.37 1.60
C GLU A 30 -3.73 -16.21 2.31
N HIS A 31 -3.94 -15.03 2.87
CA HIS A 31 -5.22 -14.69 3.46
C HIS A 31 -6.24 -14.39 2.37
N ASP A 32 -7.46 -14.82 2.61
CA ASP A 32 -8.60 -14.36 1.82
C ASP A 32 -8.85 -12.87 2.11
N TRP A 33 -8.93 -12.08 1.06
CA TRP A 33 -9.22 -10.64 1.17
C TRP A 33 -10.54 -10.36 1.90
N ALA A 34 -11.55 -11.18 1.71
CA ALA A 34 -12.81 -11.04 2.43
C ALA A 34 -12.59 -11.14 3.95
N ALA A 35 -11.77 -12.09 4.40
CA ALA A 35 -11.43 -12.22 5.81
C ALA A 35 -10.58 -11.06 6.33
N ILE A 36 -9.69 -10.52 5.50
CA ILE A 36 -8.88 -9.34 5.85
C ILE A 36 -9.78 -8.10 6.00
N VAL A 37 -10.65 -7.86 5.05
CA VAL A 37 -11.57 -6.70 5.06
C VAL A 37 -12.49 -6.72 6.28
N GLN A 38 -12.96 -7.90 6.70
CA GLN A 38 -13.79 -8.05 7.90
C GLN A 38 -13.07 -7.67 9.21
N ARG A 39 -11.75 -7.75 9.22
CA ARG A 39 -10.94 -7.38 10.40
C ARG A 39 -10.59 -5.90 10.43
N LEU A 40 -10.76 -5.18 9.33
CA LEU A 40 -10.46 -3.76 9.26
C LEU A 40 -11.55 -2.98 10.00
N PRO A 41 -11.20 -2.07 10.93
CA PRO A 41 -12.18 -1.19 11.54
C PRO A 41 -12.79 -0.26 10.48
N ASP A 42 -14.05 0.14 10.69
CA ASP A 42 -14.78 1.05 9.80
C ASP A 42 -14.07 2.38 9.61
N ARG A 43 -13.40 2.84 10.66
CA ARG A 43 -12.56 4.04 10.64
C ARG A 43 -11.19 3.71 11.16
N ILE A 44 -10.18 4.09 10.38
CA ILE A 44 -8.78 4.00 10.77
C ILE A 44 -8.24 5.42 10.75
N GLU A 45 -7.84 5.90 11.92
CA GLU A 45 -7.14 7.18 12.01
C GLU A 45 -5.70 7.00 11.53
N ALA A 46 -5.29 7.87 10.61
CA ALA A 46 -3.91 7.86 10.14
C ALA A 46 -2.96 8.32 11.25
N ALA A 47 -1.87 7.58 11.45
CA ALA A 47 -0.82 8.02 12.36
C ALA A 47 -0.25 9.38 11.89
N ALA A 48 0.25 10.17 12.83
CA ALA A 48 0.77 11.52 12.54
C ALA A 48 1.82 11.53 11.41
N ALA A 49 2.61 10.49 11.29
CA ALA A 49 3.60 10.34 10.22
C ALA A 49 2.99 10.30 8.81
N PHE A 50 1.70 9.97 8.69
CA PHE A 50 0.96 9.91 7.42
C PHE A 50 0.10 11.14 7.16
N HIS A 51 0.08 12.11 8.09
CA HIS A 51 -0.62 13.36 7.85
C HIS A 51 0.08 14.16 6.76
N PRO A 52 -0.67 14.78 5.83
CA PRO A 52 -0.06 15.62 4.82
C PRO A 52 0.60 16.84 5.47
N PRO A 53 1.76 17.28 4.95
CA PRO A 53 2.39 18.50 5.42
C PRO A 53 1.50 19.72 5.09
N PRO A 54 1.58 20.81 5.87
CA PRO A 54 0.87 22.04 5.55
C PRO A 54 1.37 22.62 4.22
N GLY A 55 0.47 23.31 3.49
CA GLY A 55 0.85 24.03 2.27
C GLY A 55 0.97 23.20 1.00
N VAL A 56 0.48 21.96 1.00
CA VAL A 56 0.41 21.14 -0.23
C VAL A 56 -0.59 21.75 -1.19
N THR A 57 -0.11 22.15 -2.37
CA THR A 57 -0.98 22.66 -3.45
C THR A 57 -1.60 21.53 -4.24
N ARG A 58 -2.68 21.82 -4.96
CA ARG A 58 -3.28 20.87 -5.91
C ARG A 58 -2.27 20.40 -6.96
N HIS A 59 -1.46 21.32 -7.47
CA HIS A 59 -0.41 21.01 -8.44
C HIS A 59 0.60 19.98 -7.88
N ASP A 60 1.08 20.22 -6.67
CA ASP A 60 2.02 19.32 -5.99
C ASP A 60 1.39 17.94 -5.73
N ALA A 61 0.13 17.90 -5.30
CA ALA A 61 -0.57 16.65 -5.06
C ALA A 61 -0.74 15.82 -6.34
N ILE A 62 -1.08 16.44 -7.47
CA ILE A 62 -1.18 15.76 -8.76
C ILE A 62 0.18 15.22 -9.20
N ALA A 63 1.23 16.04 -9.13
CA ALA A 63 2.57 15.62 -9.49
C ALA A 63 3.05 14.44 -8.63
N ASP A 64 2.79 14.48 -7.34
CA ASP A 64 3.13 13.38 -6.41
C ASP A 64 2.36 12.09 -6.75
N LEU A 65 1.09 12.18 -7.08
CA LEU A 65 0.27 11.03 -7.46
C LEU A 65 0.77 10.39 -8.75
N GLU A 66 1.10 11.18 -9.76
CA GLU A 66 1.64 10.69 -11.03
C GLU A 66 3.00 10.00 -10.81
N ALA A 67 3.91 10.63 -10.09
CA ALA A 67 5.21 10.06 -9.77
C ALA A 67 5.08 8.77 -8.94
N SER A 68 4.14 8.74 -8.01
CA SER A 68 3.87 7.55 -7.17
C SER A 68 3.34 6.39 -8.00
N GLY A 69 2.43 6.65 -8.94
CA GLY A 69 1.89 5.62 -9.85
C GLY A 69 2.98 5.00 -10.72
N ILE A 70 3.84 5.81 -11.29
CA ILE A 70 4.99 5.33 -12.10
C ILE A 70 5.93 4.49 -11.24
N ARG A 71 6.27 4.93 -10.05
CA ARG A 71 7.15 4.22 -9.12
C ARG A 71 6.58 2.87 -8.70
N MET A 72 5.30 2.83 -8.37
CA MET A 72 4.62 1.59 -8.01
C MET A 72 4.56 0.62 -9.19
N GLY A 73 4.22 1.10 -10.39
CA GLY A 73 4.21 0.28 -11.60
C GLY A 73 5.57 -0.33 -11.90
N ASN A 74 6.62 0.46 -11.83
CA ASN A 74 7.99 -0.03 -12.04
C ASN A 74 8.41 -1.06 -10.99
N ALA A 75 8.00 -0.88 -9.74
CA ALA A 75 8.29 -1.83 -8.68
C ALA A 75 7.55 -3.17 -8.88
N LEU A 76 6.28 -3.12 -9.27
CA LEU A 76 5.49 -4.32 -9.57
C LEU A 76 6.08 -5.12 -10.74
N ASP A 77 6.56 -4.44 -11.78
CA ASP A 77 7.18 -5.08 -12.94
C ASP A 77 8.47 -5.85 -12.58
N ARG A 78 9.12 -5.50 -11.48
CA ARG A 78 10.33 -6.16 -10.99
C ARG A 78 10.07 -7.34 -10.05
N VAL A 79 8.84 -7.55 -9.62
CA VAL A 79 8.50 -8.66 -8.71
C VAL A 79 8.53 -9.96 -9.46
N THR A 80 9.45 -10.84 -9.07
CA THR A 80 9.50 -12.22 -9.57
C THR A 80 8.52 -13.12 -8.83
N PRO A 81 8.04 -14.24 -9.41
CA PRO A 81 7.16 -15.18 -8.72
C PRO A 81 7.75 -15.70 -7.40
N GLU A 82 9.06 -15.99 -7.38
CA GLU A 82 9.76 -16.43 -6.17
C GLU A 82 9.67 -15.40 -5.06
N ARG A 83 9.97 -14.13 -5.37
CA ARG A 83 9.91 -13.06 -4.40
C ARG A 83 8.48 -12.73 -4.02
N GLY A 84 7.58 -12.69 -4.98
CA GLY A 84 6.18 -12.35 -4.77
C GLY A 84 5.45 -13.31 -3.83
N ALA A 85 5.68 -14.60 -3.98
CA ALA A 85 5.05 -15.65 -3.20
C ALA A 85 5.84 -16.06 -1.97
N GLY A 86 7.17 -15.99 -2.02
CA GLY A 86 8.07 -16.53 -0.98
C GLY A 86 8.53 -15.52 0.08
N TYR A 87 8.32 -14.24 -0.14
CA TYR A 87 8.72 -13.16 0.76
C TYR A 87 7.52 -12.33 1.19
N GLY A 88 7.59 -11.73 2.36
CA GLY A 88 6.50 -10.92 2.87
C GLY A 88 6.87 -10.05 4.04
N ILE A 89 5.86 -9.38 4.56
CA ILE A 89 5.95 -8.52 5.75
C ILE A 89 4.91 -8.93 6.77
N SER A 90 5.17 -8.58 8.03
CA SER A 90 4.19 -8.69 9.09
C SER A 90 3.52 -7.33 9.29
N ASN A 91 2.20 -7.31 9.23
CA ASN A 91 1.39 -6.12 9.46
C ASN A 91 0.54 -6.32 10.72
N PRO A 92 0.50 -5.33 11.64
CA PRO A 92 -0.26 -5.45 12.90
C PRO A 92 -1.76 -5.68 12.70
N ILE A 93 -2.32 -5.22 11.57
CA ILE A 93 -3.77 -5.30 11.30
C ILE A 93 -4.13 -6.62 10.62
N VAL A 94 -3.37 -7.02 9.60
CA VAL A 94 -3.71 -8.16 8.74
C VAL A 94 -2.83 -9.39 8.95
N GLY A 95 -1.77 -9.26 9.74
CA GLY A 95 -0.82 -10.34 9.97
C GLY A 95 0.24 -10.45 8.85
N GLU A 96 0.74 -11.65 8.62
CA GLU A 96 1.72 -11.88 7.55
C GLU A 96 1.06 -11.89 6.18
N ILE A 97 1.63 -11.13 5.25
CA ILE A 97 1.21 -11.07 3.85
C ILE A 97 2.43 -11.17 2.94
N ASN A 98 2.27 -11.79 1.78
CA ASN A 98 3.34 -11.88 0.80
C ASN A 98 3.48 -10.59 -0.02
N VAL A 99 4.52 -10.50 -0.84
CA VAL A 99 4.80 -9.31 -1.66
C VAL A 99 3.68 -9.05 -2.67
N TYR A 100 3.07 -10.08 -3.26
CA TYR A 100 1.91 -9.91 -4.13
C TYR A 100 0.74 -9.26 -3.40
N GLN A 101 0.47 -9.69 -2.17
CA GLN A 101 -0.62 -9.12 -1.35
C GLN A 101 -0.34 -7.68 -0.93
N ILE A 102 0.93 -7.26 -0.80
CA ILE A 102 1.28 -5.85 -0.61
C ILE A 102 0.80 -5.02 -1.81
N GLY A 103 1.03 -5.51 -3.03
CA GLY A 103 0.58 -4.85 -4.26
C GLY A 103 -0.95 -4.76 -4.36
N GLU A 104 -1.63 -5.84 -4.04
CA GLU A 104 -3.10 -5.89 -3.99
C GLU A 104 -3.65 -4.92 -2.94
N TRP A 105 -3.06 -4.86 -1.77
CA TRP A 105 -3.41 -3.89 -0.74
C TRP A 105 -3.25 -2.46 -1.22
N ALA A 106 -2.12 -2.13 -1.83
CA ALA A 106 -1.89 -0.79 -2.35
C ALA A 106 -2.97 -0.37 -3.36
N THR A 107 -3.37 -1.30 -4.23
CA THR A 107 -4.46 -1.08 -5.19
C THR A 107 -5.80 -0.88 -4.49
N ALA A 108 -6.16 -1.74 -3.55
CA ALA A 108 -7.40 -1.63 -2.78
C ALA A 108 -7.46 -0.33 -1.97
N HIS A 109 -6.32 0.10 -1.44
CA HIS A 109 -6.18 1.35 -0.70
C HIS A 109 -6.50 2.57 -1.57
N VAL A 110 -5.98 2.61 -2.79
CA VAL A 110 -6.27 3.68 -3.76
C VAL A 110 -7.77 3.69 -4.12
N ILE A 111 -8.35 2.53 -4.39
CA ILE A 111 -9.80 2.42 -4.69
C ILE A 111 -10.64 2.96 -3.52
N ARG A 112 -10.28 2.61 -2.30
CA ARG A 112 -10.98 3.10 -1.09
C ARG A 112 -10.94 4.62 -1.01
N HIS A 113 -9.79 5.24 -1.21
CA HIS A 113 -9.65 6.69 -1.14
C HIS A 113 -10.36 7.40 -2.31
N ASN A 114 -10.35 6.83 -3.50
CA ASN A 114 -11.10 7.36 -4.63
C ASN A 114 -12.61 7.37 -4.36
N ARG A 115 -13.14 6.30 -3.76
CA ARG A 115 -14.55 6.25 -3.34
C ARG A 115 -14.87 7.26 -2.24
N GLN A 116 -13.96 7.45 -1.30
CA GLN A 116 -14.09 8.46 -0.25
C GLN A 116 -14.10 9.87 -0.83
N ALA A 117 -13.18 10.20 -1.72
CA ALA A 117 -13.11 11.48 -2.40
C ALA A 117 -14.39 11.76 -3.21
N LYS A 118 -14.89 10.76 -3.94
CA LYS A 118 -16.14 10.87 -4.69
C LYS A 118 -17.32 11.23 -3.77
N ARG A 119 -17.46 10.55 -2.65
CA ARG A 119 -18.53 10.86 -1.66
C ARG A 119 -18.41 12.28 -1.13
N ILE A 120 -17.22 12.76 -0.83
CA ILE A 120 -16.99 14.13 -0.37
C ILE A 120 -17.42 15.15 -1.43
N LEU A 121 -17.05 14.91 -2.69
CA LEU A 121 -17.44 15.79 -3.80
C LEU A 121 -18.95 15.80 -4.08
N GLU A 122 -19.61 14.68 -3.84
CA GLU A 122 -21.07 14.54 -4.00
C GLU A 122 -21.85 15.08 -2.78
N GLY A 123 -21.17 15.56 -1.73
CA GLY A 123 -21.79 16.10 -0.52
C GLY A 123 -22.41 15.03 0.39
N VAL A 124 -21.95 13.84 0.28
CA VAL A 124 -22.47 12.67 1.04
C VAL A 124 -21.56 12.30 2.21
#